data_61a694bc0b99e3c2a53b3fe997034383
#
_entry.id   61a694bc0b99e3c2a53b3fe997034383
#
_cell.length_a   1.000
_cell.length_b   1.000
_cell.length_c   1.000
_cell.angle_alpha   90.00
_cell.angle_beta   90.00
_cell.angle_gamma   90.00
#
_symmetry.space_group_name_H-M   'P 1'
#
loop_
_entity.id
_entity.type
_entity.pdbx_description
1 polymer ?
#
loop_
_entity_poly.entity_id
_entity_poly.type
_entity_poly.pdbx_seq_one_letter_code
_entity_poly.pdbx_strand_id
1 'polypeptide(L)'
;MTEDNSANLRALEALMDEFFSPATTNSRKAEIEKLLGSFSEQSTAWKDCLYFLTSTSNQYVCMFSLTTLETFIHQRWVGMFGADRAEIRTTLNRFLSEHHTTAPQFIRNKLVKLIVDIARSDWPHFYPEFFSQIMSLVAVGGSPSSVELGLTMLLTTSEELGTPREDISTSRAMELHKLMLAQLPSVSACLVRLLEAGLGREVSNSSSPSDSEDSDSMDTPPPPLTVSLPLSPASKDSAVLCLQVVAHLLSWAPASHCVSSRLIRTLFLYAALEVRSQVRSYLISG
;
A
#
# COMPACT_ATOMS: atom_id res chain seq x y z
N MET A 1 14.19 -15.51 -28.31
CA MET A 1 13.87 -14.58 -27.21
C MET A 1 13.85 -15.26 -25.84
N THR A 2 13.27 -16.44 -25.65
CA THR A 2 13.16 -17.07 -24.32
C THR A 2 14.46 -17.72 -23.80
N GLU A 3 15.31 -18.29 -24.66
CA GLU A 3 16.58 -18.88 -24.25
C GLU A 3 17.62 -17.81 -23.84
N ASP A 4 17.63 -16.69 -24.54
CA ASP A 4 18.51 -15.56 -24.29
C ASP A 4 18.19 -14.88 -22.93
N ASN A 5 16.92 -14.66 -22.65
CA ASN A 5 16.47 -14.09 -21.37
C ASN A 5 16.77 -15.01 -20.17
N SER A 6 16.68 -16.33 -20.36
CA SER A 6 17.05 -17.30 -19.30
C SER A 6 18.56 -17.31 -19.01
N ALA A 7 19.40 -17.16 -20.06
CA ALA A 7 20.85 -17.05 -19.89
C ALA A 7 21.22 -15.73 -19.18
N ASN A 8 20.60 -14.63 -19.56
CA ASN A 8 20.79 -13.32 -18.93
C ASN A 8 20.36 -13.33 -17.45
N LEU A 9 19.25 -13.98 -17.12
CA LEU A 9 18.81 -14.13 -15.74
C LEU A 9 19.85 -14.88 -14.90
N ARG A 10 20.33 -16.03 -15.36
CA ARG A 10 21.36 -16.80 -14.65
C ARG A 10 22.67 -16.02 -14.45
N ALA A 11 23.07 -15.25 -15.48
CA ALA A 11 24.24 -14.39 -15.38
C ALA A 11 24.03 -13.28 -14.31
N LEU A 12 22.84 -12.67 -14.27
CA LEU A 12 22.50 -11.68 -13.28
C LEU A 12 22.43 -12.26 -11.86
N GLU A 13 21.85 -13.44 -11.67
CA GLU A 13 21.83 -14.15 -10.38
C GLU A 13 23.25 -14.41 -9.88
N ALA A 14 24.14 -14.93 -10.75
CA ALA A 14 25.54 -15.16 -10.41
C ALA A 14 26.29 -13.86 -10.04
N LEU A 15 26.03 -12.76 -10.76
CA LEU A 15 26.63 -11.45 -10.45
C LEU A 15 26.14 -10.91 -9.12
N MET A 16 24.85 -11.08 -8.78
CA MET A 16 24.28 -10.68 -7.48
C MET A 16 24.87 -11.51 -6.33
N ASP A 17 24.98 -12.81 -6.50
CA ASP A 17 25.58 -13.70 -5.50
C ASP A 17 27.06 -13.36 -5.27
N GLU A 18 27.81 -13.07 -6.35
CA GLU A 18 29.19 -12.59 -6.26
C GLU A 18 29.26 -11.24 -5.53
N PHE A 19 28.42 -10.28 -5.89
CA PHE A 19 28.41 -8.92 -5.31
C PHE A 19 28.20 -8.94 -3.79
N PHE A 20 27.26 -9.76 -3.31
CA PHE A 20 26.93 -9.86 -1.89
C PHE A 20 27.82 -10.85 -1.13
N SER A 21 28.71 -11.55 -1.81
CA SER A 21 29.68 -12.43 -1.14
C SER A 21 30.69 -11.62 -0.32
N PRO A 22 30.96 -12.01 0.94
CA PRO A 22 31.96 -11.35 1.77
C PRO A 22 33.40 -11.53 1.22
N ALA A 23 33.63 -12.49 0.33
CA ALA A 23 34.92 -12.72 -0.29
C ALA A 23 35.22 -11.78 -1.48
N THR A 24 34.22 -11.08 -1.99
CA THR A 24 34.35 -10.20 -3.16
C THR A 24 35.04 -8.88 -2.79
N THR A 25 36.11 -8.56 -3.50
CA THR A 25 36.90 -7.34 -3.29
C THR A 25 36.09 -6.07 -3.72
N ASN A 26 36.41 -4.94 -3.12
CA ASN A 26 35.78 -3.65 -3.47
C ASN A 26 35.98 -3.28 -4.95
N SER A 27 37.17 -3.61 -5.53
CA SER A 27 37.41 -3.40 -6.97
C SER A 27 36.44 -4.21 -7.83
N ARG A 28 36.23 -5.46 -7.48
CA ARG A 28 35.30 -6.33 -8.21
C ARG A 28 33.85 -5.89 -8.05
N LYS A 29 33.46 -5.44 -6.85
CA LYS A 29 32.12 -4.85 -6.63
C LYS A 29 31.90 -3.63 -7.52
N ALA A 30 32.87 -2.73 -7.65
CA ALA A 30 32.77 -1.57 -8.53
C ALA A 30 32.66 -1.95 -10.01
N GLU A 31 33.32 -3.03 -10.45
CA GLU A 31 33.14 -3.56 -11.81
C GLU A 31 31.73 -4.09 -12.03
N ILE A 32 31.18 -4.83 -11.07
CA ILE A 32 29.80 -5.36 -11.12
C ILE A 32 28.81 -4.20 -11.16
N GLU A 33 28.96 -3.19 -10.29
CA GLU A 33 28.11 -1.99 -10.29
C GLU A 33 28.12 -1.28 -11.65
N LYS A 34 29.27 -1.15 -12.28
CA LYS A 34 29.38 -0.57 -13.61
C LYS A 34 28.63 -1.39 -14.67
N LEU A 35 28.73 -2.72 -14.63
CA LEU A 35 27.99 -3.61 -15.54
C LEU A 35 26.48 -3.47 -15.35
N LEU A 36 26.02 -3.50 -14.10
CA LEU A 36 24.60 -3.34 -13.73
C LEU A 36 24.06 -1.96 -14.14
N GLY A 37 24.86 -0.89 -13.95
CA GLY A 37 24.57 0.46 -14.41
C GLY A 37 24.38 0.52 -15.92
N SER A 38 25.35 -0.02 -16.68
CA SER A 38 25.28 -0.06 -18.14
C SER A 38 24.07 -0.85 -18.68
N PHE A 39 23.66 -1.92 -17.99
CA PHE A 39 22.43 -2.63 -18.31
C PHE A 39 21.20 -1.76 -18.06
N SER A 40 21.11 -1.11 -16.89
CA SER A 40 19.96 -0.28 -16.51
C SER A 40 19.73 0.92 -17.45
N GLU A 41 20.77 1.42 -18.12
CA GLU A 41 20.69 2.53 -19.08
C GLU A 41 20.07 2.13 -20.43
N GLN A 42 20.01 0.84 -20.75
CA GLN A 42 19.47 0.35 -22.01
C GLN A 42 17.98 0.66 -22.14
N SER A 43 17.55 1.04 -23.32
CA SER A 43 16.15 1.39 -23.58
C SER A 43 15.17 0.22 -23.44
N THR A 44 15.66 -1.00 -23.56
CA THR A 44 14.89 -2.25 -23.48
C THR A 44 15.01 -2.98 -22.13
N ALA A 45 15.85 -2.48 -21.21
CA ALA A 45 16.11 -3.10 -19.92
C ALA A 45 14.83 -3.39 -19.11
N TRP A 46 13.79 -2.59 -19.26
CA TRP A 46 12.53 -2.79 -18.58
C TRP A 46 11.85 -4.13 -18.97
N LYS A 47 11.99 -4.60 -20.21
CA LYS A 47 11.43 -5.90 -20.64
C LYS A 47 12.14 -7.06 -19.96
N ASP A 48 13.46 -6.98 -19.91
CA ASP A 48 14.26 -7.99 -19.22
C ASP A 48 13.98 -7.98 -17.70
N CYS A 49 13.84 -6.79 -17.11
CA CYS A 49 13.47 -6.64 -15.70
C CYS A 49 12.09 -7.24 -15.37
N LEU A 50 11.08 -7.09 -16.24
CA LEU A 50 9.78 -7.75 -16.05
C LEU A 50 9.92 -9.28 -16.11
N TYR A 51 10.72 -9.78 -17.04
CA TYR A 51 11.00 -11.22 -17.13
C TYR A 51 11.74 -11.71 -15.88
N PHE A 52 12.80 -11.03 -15.44
CA PHE A 52 13.55 -11.39 -14.24
C PHE A 52 12.66 -11.42 -13.01
N LEU A 53 11.87 -10.38 -12.80
CA LEU A 53 10.95 -10.28 -11.68
C LEU A 53 10.00 -11.49 -11.58
N THR A 54 9.48 -11.95 -12.72
CA THR A 54 8.52 -13.06 -12.76
C THR A 54 9.16 -14.45 -12.81
N SER A 55 10.48 -14.53 -13.01
CA SER A 55 11.17 -15.81 -13.24
C SER A 55 12.19 -16.15 -12.17
N THR A 56 12.56 -15.20 -11.29
CA THR A 56 13.56 -15.42 -10.24
C THR A 56 12.94 -15.62 -8.87
N SER A 57 13.62 -16.36 -8.00
CA SER A 57 13.40 -16.37 -6.56
C SER A 57 14.47 -15.58 -5.78
N ASN A 58 15.50 -15.06 -6.47
CA ASN A 58 16.58 -14.30 -5.84
C ASN A 58 16.10 -12.89 -5.50
N GLN A 59 16.03 -12.56 -4.20
CA GLN A 59 15.56 -11.27 -3.71
C GLN A 59 16.40 -10.07 -4.19
N TYR A 60 17.69 -10.27 -4.44
CA TYR A 60 18.57 -9.21 -4.94
C TYR A 60 18.27 -8.88 -6.40
N VAL A 61 18.01 -9.91 -7.21
CA VAL A 61 17.57 -9.74 -8.61
C VAL A 61 16.19 -9.07 -8.66
N CYS A 62 15.25 -9.48 -7.80
CA CYS A 62 13.95 -8.81 -7.68
C CYS A 62 14.13 -7.32 -7.36
N MET A 63 14.96 -6.99 -6.37
CA MET A 63 15.18 -5.60 -5.96
C MET A 63 15.87 -4.78 -7.04
N PHE A 64 16.87 -5.35 -7.71
CA PHE A 64 17.54 -4.72 -8.85
C PHE A 64 16.55 -4.42 -9.98
N SER A 65 15.72 -5.41 -10.35
CA SER A 65 14.70 -5.25 -11.40
C SER A 65 13.70 -4.14 -11.07
N LEU A 66 13.20 -4.10 -9.82
CA LEU A 66 12.29 -3.04 -9.36
C LEU A 66 12.96 -1.66 -9.35
N THR A 67 14.23 -1.57 -8.97
CA THR A 67 14.96 -0.30 -8.96
C THR A 67 15.24 0.21 -10.39
N THR A 68 15.57 -0.69 -11.30
CA THR A 68 15.74 -0.36 -12.73
C THR A 68 14.40 0.10 -13.34
N LEU A 69 13.30 -0.60 -13.03
CA LEU A 69 11.95 -0.20 -13.46
C LEU A 69 11.54 1.16 -12.88
N GLU A 70 11.86 1.46 -11.62
CA GLU A 70 11.60 2.76 -11.02
C GLU A 70 12.30 3.89 -11.78
N THR A 71 13.60 3.74 -12.00
CA THR A 71 14.39 4.71 -12.77
C THR A 71 13.81 4.91 -14.17
N PHE A 72 13.42 3.82 -14.81
CA PHE A 72 12.84 3.84 -16.14
C PHE A 72 11.48 4.57 -16.16
N ILE A 73 10.61 4.29 -15.20
CA ILE A 73 9.29 4.93 -15.04
C ILE A 73 9.47 6.43 -14.79
N HIS A 74 10.34 6.82 -13.87
CA HIS A 74 10.55 8.23 -13.57
C HIS A 74 11.09 9.02 -14.78
N GLN A 75 11.93 8.42 -15.61
CA GLN A 75 12.60 9.14 -16.70
C GLN A 75 11.84 9.08 -18.03
N ARG A 76 11.13 7.98 -18.30
CA ARG A 76 10.65 7.66 -19.66
C ARG A 76 9.16 7.37 -19.77
N TRP A 77 8.43 7.33 -18.65
CA TRP A 77 7.01 6.90 -18.64
C TRP A 77 6.13 7.64 -19.63
N VAL A 78 6.24 8.99 -19.67
CA VAL A 78 5.39 9.83 -20.51
C VAL A 78 5.63 9.58 -22.01
N GLY A 79 6.85 9.21 -22.39
CA GLY A 79 7.22 8.94 -23.79
C GLY A 79 6.96 7.50 -24.27
N MET A 80 6.51 6.61 -23.38
CA MET A 80 6.25 5.20 -23.72
C MET A 80 4.95 5.02 -24.49
N PHE A 81 4.92 3.98 -25.34
CA PHE A 81 3.68 3.53 -25.96
C PHE A 81 2.69 3.00 -24.91
N GLY A 82 1.40 3.24 -25.16
CA GLY A 82 0.34 2.80 -24.23
C GLY A 82 0.33 1.31 -23.96
N ALA A 83 0.65 0.47 -24.95
CA ALA A 83 0.77 -0.98 -24.80
C ALA A 83 1.90 -1.39 -23.84
N ASP A 84 3.08 -0.76 -23.96
CA ASP A 84 4.23 -1.04 -23.09
C ASP A 84 3.93 -0.62 -21.63
N ARG A 85 3.29 0.55 -21.45
CA ARG A 85 2.82 1.00 -20.12
C ARG A 85 1.81 0.02 -19.50
N ALA A 86 0.88 -0.48 -20.31
CA ALA A 86 -0.09 -1.46 -19.85
C ALA A 86 0.57 -2.79 -19.48
N GLU A 87 1.58 -3.24 -20.22
CA GLU A 87 2.35 -4.46 -19.92
C GLU A 87 3.06 -4.35 -18.57
N ILE A 88 3.80 -3.26 -18.34
CA ILE A 88 4.48 -3.00 -17.07
C ILE A 88 3.46 -3.01 -15.92
N ARG A 89 2.40 -2.23 -16.04
CA ARG A 89 1.35 -2.13 -15.02
C ARG A 89 0.70 -3.47 -14.69
N THR A 90 0.33 -4.23 -15.71
CA THR A 90 -0.32 -5.53 -15.54
C THR A 90 0.62 -6.54 -14.89
N THR A 91 1.89 -6.55 -15.30
CA THR A 91 2.90 -7.48 -14.74
C THR A 91 3.19 -7.15 -13.27
N LEU A 92 3.37 -5.86 -12.91
CA LEU A 92 3.60 -5.47 -11.52
C LEU A 92 2.41 -5.79 -10.62
N ASN A 93 1.17 -5.51 -11.06
CA ASN A 93 -0.04 -5.84 -10.29
C ASN A 93 -0.21 -7.35 -10.12
N ARG A 94 0.03 -8.14 -11.18
CA ARG A 94 -0.01 -9.59 -11.10
C ARG A 94 1.03 -10.11 -10.12
N PHE A 95 2.28 -9.67 -10.22
CA PHE A 95 3.35 -10.08 -9.31
C PHE A 95 3.01 -9.73 -7.86
N LEU A 96 2.46 -8.54 -7.60
CA LEU A 96 2.00 -8.16 -6.27
C LEU A 96 0.91 -9.10 -5.75
N SER A 97 -0.11 -9.39 -6.57
CA SER A 97 -1.21 -10.29 -6.18
C SER A 97 -0.74 -11.70 -5.85
N GLU A 98 0.21 -12.23 -6.63
CA GLU A 98 0.71 -13.60 -6.48
C GLU A 98 1.70 -13.74 -5.32
N HIS A 99 2.47 -12.69 -5.02
CA HIS A 99 3.61 -12.78 -4.10
C HIS A 99 3.51 -11.91 -2.83
N HIS A 100 2.39 -11.19 -2.61
CA HIS A 100 2.28 -10.29 -1.45
C HIS A 100 2.43 -10.98 -0.09
N THR A 101 2.14 -12.29 0.01
CA THR A 101 2.31 -13.07 1.25
C THR A 101 3.68 -13.67 1.41
N THR A 102 4.40 -13.91 0.31
CA THR A 102 5.68 -14.66 0.29
C THR A 102 6.89 -13.75 0.10
N ALA A 103 6.73 -12.65 -0.62
CA ALA A 103 7.82 -11.70 -0.85
C ALA A 103 8.24 -10.98 0.43
N PRO A 104 9.56 -10.73 0.62
CA PRO A 104 10.07 -9.90 1.71
C PRO A 104 9.40 -8.50 1.74
N GLN A 105 9.22 -7.94 2.93
CA GLN A 105 8.54 -6.66 3.13
C GLN A 105 9.16 -5.52 2.29
N PHE A 106 10.49 -5.46 2.20
CA PHE A 106 11.15 -4.41 1.43
C PHE A 106 10.86 -4.51 -0.08
N ILE A 107 10.69 -5.73 -0.64
CA ILE A 107 10.27 -5.94 -2.03
C ILE A 107 8.81 -5.53 -2.21
N ARG A 108 7.93 -5.92 -1.28
CA ARG A 108 6.51 -5.51 -1.30
C ARG A 108 6.37 -3.99 -1.27
N ASN A 109 7.07 -3.33 -0.35
CA ASN A 109 7.04 -1.87 -0.22
C ASN A 109 7.54 -1.17 -1.49
N LYS A 110 8.64 -1.67 -2.08
CA LYS A 110 9.18 -1.14 -3.34
C LYS A 110 8.20 -1.30 -4.49
N LEU A 111 7.55 -2.46 -4.58
CA LEU A 111 6.56 -2.76 -5.61
C LEU A 111 5.30 -1.89 -5.46
N VAL A 112 4.78 -1.74 -4.24
CA VAL A 112 3.65 -0.84 -3.93
C VAL A 112 3.99 0.59 -4.33
N LYS A 113 5.18 1.08 -3.93
CA LYS A 113 5.65 2.42 -4.32
C LYS A 113 5.65 2.61 -5.83
N LEU A 114 6.16 1.63 -6.57
CA LEU A 114 6.25 1.69 -8.03
C LEU A 114 4.87 1.74 -8.70
N ILE A 115 3.91 0.96 -8.20
CA ILE A 115 2.52 0.98 -8.69
C ILE A 115 1.88 2.34 -8.43
N VAL A 116 2.13 2.94 -7.26
CA VAL A 116 1.63 4.27 -6.92
C VAL A 116 2.30 5.36 -7.77
N ASP A 117 3.60 5.25 -8.07
CA ASP A 117 4.30 6.18 -8.97
C ASP A 117 3.72 6.14 -10.39
N ILE A 118 3.35 4.96 -10.88
CA ILE A 118 2.60 4.82 -12.14
C ILE A 118 1.25 5.52 -12.04
N ALA A 119 0.50 5.28 -10.97
CA ALA A 119 -0.81 5.90 -10.77
C ALA A 119 -0.71 7.43 -10.67
N ARG A 120 0.35 7.98 -10.11
CA ARG A 120 0.62 9.41 -10.06
C ARG A 120 0.63 10.07 -11.45
N SER A 121 1.07 9.32 -12.47
CA SER A 121 1.07 9.77 -13.85
C SER A 121 -0.24 9.44 -14.59
N ASP A 122 -0.79 8.24 -14.35
CA ASP A 122 -1.83 7.66 -15.20
C ASP A 122 -3.26 7.73 -14.61
N TRP A 123 -3.43 7.82 -13.29
CA TRP A 123 -4.77 7.88 -12.66
C TRP A 123 -5.39 9.28 -12.83
N PRO A 124 -6.69 9.40 -13.16
CA PRO A 124 -7.65 8.32 -13.45
C PRO A 124 -7.70 7.92 -14.93
N HIS A 125 -7.03 8.66 -15.85
CA HIS A 125 -7.29 8.60 -17.29
C HIS A 125 -6.81 7.31 -17.96
N PHE A 126 -5.61 6.85 -17.61
CA PHE A 126 -5.00 5.65 -18.18
C PHE A 126 -4.94 4.48 -17.20
N TYR A 127 -5.32 4.71 -15.94
CA TYR A 127 -5.40 3.71 -14.89
C TYR A 127 -6.65 3.92 -14.01
N PRO A 128 -7.86 3.90 -14.60
CA PRO A 128 -9.09 4.25 -13.88
C PRO A 128 -9.41 3.30 -12.72
N GLU A 129 -9.02 2.02 -12.82
CA GLU A 129 -9.29 0.99 -11.82
C GLU A 129 -8.37 1.05 -10.59
N PHE A 130 -7.31 1.87 -10.59
CA PHE A 130 -6.31 1.92 -9.52
C PHE A 130 -6.90 2.03 -8.13
N PHE A 131 -7.74 3.02 -7.90
CA PHE A 131 -8.27 3.28 -6.56
C PHE A 131 -9.31 2.23 -6.15
N SER A 132 -10.13 1.75 -7.06
CA SER A 132 -11.11 0.69 -6.79
C SER A 132 -10.44 -0.65 -6.47
N GLN A 133 -9.29 -0.95 -7.08
CA GLN A 133 -8.47 -2.12 -6.72
C GLN A 133 -7.99 -2.04 -5.27
N ILE A 134 -7.47 -0.90 -4.83
CA ILE A 134 -7.07 -0.69 -3.44
C ILE A 134 -8.26 -0.90 -2.49
N MET A 135 -9.40 -0.28 -2.80
CA MET A 135 -10.60 -0.38 -1.97
C MET A 135 -11.15 -1.81 -1.89
N SER A 136 -10.95 -2.63 -2.93
CA SER A 136 -11.33 -4.05 -2.90
C SER A 136 -10.45 -4.88 -1.95
N LEU A 137 -9.18 -4.53 -1.81
CA LEU A 137 -8.25 -5.20 -0.88
C LEU A 137 -8.57 -4.90 0.58
N VAL A 138 -9.00 -3.66 0.90
CA VAL A 138 -9.37 -3.24 2.26
C VAL A 138 -10.81 -3.57 2.64
N ALA A 139 -11.53 -4.33 1.81
CA ALA A 139 -12.90 -4.70 2.11
C ALA A 139 -12.99 -5.53 3.41
N VAL A 140 -14.01 -5.23 4.22
CA VAL A 140 -14.28 -5.99 5.46
C VAL A 140 -14.60 -7.44 5.11
N GLY A 141 -13.94 -8.38 5.80
CA GLY A 141 -14.08 -9.83 5.53
C GLY A 141 -13.05 -10.37 4.54
N GLY A 142 -12.14 -9.54 4.03
CA GLY A 142 -10.97 -9.98 3.26
C GLY A 142 -9.96 -10.76 4.12
N SER A 143 -9.02 -11.44 3.47
CA SER A 143 -7.93 -12.09 4.22
C SER A 143 -7.08 -11.02 4.94
N PRO A 144 -6.51 -11.32 6.11
CA PRO A 144 -5.67 -10.36 6.85
C PRO A 144 -4.52 -9.81 6.00
N SER A 145 -3.90 -10.65 5.17
CA SER A 145 -2.82 -10.24 4.27
C SER A 145 -3.28 -9.32 3.14
N SER A 146 -4.50 -9.52 2.61
CA SER A 146 -5.07 -8.61 1.61
C SER A 146 -5.39 -7.26 2.23
N VAL A 147 -5.94 -7.24 3.44
CA VAL A 147 -6.24 -5.99 4.16
C VAL A 147 -4.95 -5.23 4.48
N GLU A 148 -3.90 -5.92 4.96
CA GLU A 148 -2.57 -5.32 5.21
C GLU A 148 -2.00 -4.70 3.92
N LEU A 149 -2.05 -5.44 2.81
CA LEU A 149 -1.61 -4.93 1.52
C LEU A 149 -2.39 -3.68 1.09
N GLY A 150 -3.71 -3.75 1.16
CA GLY A 150 -4.59 -2.63 0.79
C GLY A 150 -4.36 -1.39 1.65
N LEU A 151 -4.16 -1.55 2.96
CA LEU A 151 -3.81 -0.46 3.89
C LEU A 151 -2.43 0.13 3.57
N THR A 152 -1.44 -0.72 3.26
CA THR A 152 -0.12 -0.28 2.82
C THR A 152 -0.22 0.53 1.53
N MET A 153 -1.00 0.07 0.56
CA MET A 153 -1.25 0.80 -0.68
C MET A 153 -1.98 2.14 -0.43
N LEU A 154 -2.97 2.17 0.47
CA LEU A 154 -3.66 3.42 0.85
C LEU A 154 -2.71 4.42 1.49
N LEU A 155 -1.87 3.96 2.42
CA LEU A 155 -0.88 4.82 3.07
C LEU A 155 0.07 5.43 2.04
N THR A 156 0.71 4.59 1.22
CA THR A 156 1.64 5.04 0.18
C THR A 156 0.93 5.96 -0.83
N THR A 157 -0.31 5.65 -1.21
CA THR A 157 -1.10 6.53 -2.10
C THR A 157 -1.37 7.88 -1.45
N SER A 158 -1.70 7.92 -0.17
CA SER A 158 -1.92 9.15 0.58
C SER A 158 -0.63 9.99 0.69
N GLU A 159 0.50 9.34 0.92
CA GLU A 159 1.83 9.99 0.99
C GLU A 159 2.25 10.59 -0.36
N GLU A 160 2.01 9.87 -1.46
CA GLU A 160 2.51 10.25 -2.77
C GLU A 160 1.56 11.17 -3.57
N LEU A 161 0.24 11.02 -3.39
CA LEU A 161 -0.78 11.74 -4.14
C LEU A 161 -1.51 12.82 -3.30
N GLY A 162 -1.53 12.67 -1.99
CA GLY A 162 -2.21 13.60 -1.08
C GLY A 162 -1.41 14.88 -0.82
N THR A 163 -0.08 14.78 -0.80
CA THR A 163 0.82 15.89 -0.54
C THR A 163 1.45 16.43 -1.83
N PRO A 164 1.54 17.78 -1.99
CA PRO A 164 2.23 18.37 -3.14
C PRO A 164 3.71 17.95 -3.19
N ARG A 165 4.18 17.61 -4.39
CA ARG A 165 5.58 17.27 -4.66
C ARG A 165 6.14 18.16 -5.75
N GLU A 166 7.45 18.44 -5.71
CA GLU A 166 8.14 19.30 -6.66
C GLU A 166 8.41 18.65 -8.03
N ASP A 167 8.35 17.30 -8.08
CA ASP A 167 8.67 16.51 -9.29
C ASP A 167 7.51 16.38 -10.29
N ILE A 168 6.33 16.93 -9.98
CA ILE A 168 5.17 16.99 -10.88
C ILE A 168 4.70 18.43 -11.08
N SER A 169 4.02 18.68 -12.21
CA SER A 169 3.45 20.00 -12.46
C SER A 169 2.41 20.37 -11.42
N THR A 170 2.33 21.65 -11.07
CA THR A 170 1.35 22.17 -10.10
C THR A 170 -0.09 21.81 -10.50
N SER A 171 -0.40 21.85 -11.81
CA SER A 171 -1.73 21.44 -12.32
C SER A 171 -2.04 19.98 -12.00
N ARG A 172 -1.06 19.09 -12.23
CA ARG A 172 -1.22 17.66 -11.94
C ARG A 172 -1.33 17.39 -10.45
N ALA A 173 -0.53 18.07 -9.63
CA ALA A 173 -0.62 17.98 -8.17
C ALA A 173 -2.01 18.38 -7.65
N MET A 174 -2.56 19.48 -8.16
CA MET A 174 -3.91 19.93 -7.80
C MET A 174 -5.00 18.96 -8.26
N GLU A 175 -4.88 18.38 -9.43
CA GLU A 175 -5.80 17.36 -9.95
C GLU A 175 -5.79 16.12 -9.04
N LEU A 176 -4.62 15.57 -8.73
CA LEU A 176 -4.46 14.41 -7.84
C LEU A 176 -5.03 14.68 -6.45
N HIS A 177 -4.72 15.85 -5.89
CA HIS A 177 -5.26 16.27 -4.60
C HIS A 177 -6.80 16.30 -4.61
N LYS A 178 -7.40 16.90 -5.63
CA LYS A 178 -8.87 16.94 -5.80
C LYS A 178 -9.46 15.52 -5.93
N LEU A 179 -8.83 14.66 -6.71
CA LEU A 179 -9.26 13.28 -6.87
C LEU A 179 -9.18 12.50 -5.55
N MET A 180 -8.10 12.69 -4.78
CA MET A 180 -7.94 12.09 -3.45
C MET A 180 -9.02 12.59 -2.48
N LEU A 181 -9.30 13.90 -2.44
CA LEU A 181 -10.36 14.45 -1.61
C LEU A 181 -11.72 13.82 -1.91
N ALA A 182 -12.02 13.55 -3.19
CA ALA A 182 -13.27 12.90 -3.59
C ALA A 182 -13.39 11.44 -3.08
N GLN A 183 -12.28 10.75 -2.82
CA GLN A 183 -12.28 9.38 -2.30
C GLN A 183 -12.38 9.31 -0.77
N LEU A 184 -12.06 10.38 -0.06
CA LEU A 184 -11.93 10.38 1.41
C LEU A 184 -13.18 9.88 2.16
N PRO A 185 -14.43 10.21 1.77
CA PRO A 185 -15.60 9.69 2.47
C PRO A 185 -15.68 8.17 2.44
N SER A 186 -15.41 7.56 1.30
CA SER A 186 -15.40 6.10 1.13
C SER A 186 -14.25 5.45 1.90
N VAL A 187 -13.06 6.05 1.85
CA VAL A 187 -11.88 5.59 2.60
C VAL A 187 -12.14 5.65 4.10
N SER A 188 -12.59 6.80 4.61
CA SER A 188 -12.89 6.99 6.03
C SER A 188 -13.94 6.00 6.53
N ALA A 189 -15.01 5.79 5.78
CA ALA A 189 -16.04 4.81 6.12
C ALA A 189 -15.48 3.38 6.16
N CYS A 190 -14.58 3.04 5.25
CA CYS A 190 -13.92 1.72 5.22
C CYS A 190 -12.98 1.55 6.42
N LEU A 191 -12.12 2.54 6.72
CA LEU A 191 -11.19 2.49 7.84
C LEU A 191 -11.93 2.36 9.19
N VAL A 192 -13.03 3.09 9.37
CA VAL A 192 -13.87 2.97 10.58
C VAL A 192 -14.42 1.55 10.72
N ARG A 193 -14.94 0.95 9.64
CA ARG A 193 -15.46 -0.42 9.68
C ARG A 193 -14.37 -1.44 10.00
N LEU A 194 -13.16 -1.29 9.45
CA LEU A 194 -12.03 -2.17 9.76
C LEU A 194 -11.61 -2.04 11.24
N LEU A 195 -11.53 -0.83 11.77
CA LEU A 195 -11.23 -0.59 13.17
C LEU A 195 -12.32 -1.19 14.09
N GLU A 196 -13.59 -1.02 13.76
CA GLU A 196 -14.68 -1.61 14.54
C GLU A 196 -14.70 -3.15 14.48
N ALA A 197 -14.43 -3.74 13.31
CA ALA A 197 -14.27 -5.18 13.17
C ALA A 197 -13.11 -5.70 14.01
N GLY A 198 -11.98 -4.96 14.07
CA GLY A 198 -10.86 -5.25 14.96
C GLY A 198 -11.25 -5.26 16.46
N LEU A 199 -12.26 -4.49 16.86
CA LEU A 199 -12.80 -4.47 18.23
C LEU A 199 -13.83 -5.60 18.50
N GLY A 200 -14.08 -6.50 17.57
CA GLY A 200 -15.06 -7.57 17.69
C GLY A 200 -16.52 -7.10 17.60
N ARG A 201 -16.76 -5.91 17.06
CA ARG A 201 -18.13 -5.41 16.81
C ARG A 201 -18.65 -5.96 15.48
N GLU A 202 -19.73 -6.73 15.53
CA GLU A 202 -20.45 -7.07 14.31
C GLU A 202 -21.02 -5.80 13.66
N VAL A 203 -20.69 -5.62 12.39
CA VAL A 203 -21.22 -4.53 11.58
C VAL A 203 -22.65 -4.88 11.20
N SER A 204 -23.63 -4.43 11.99
CA SER A 204 -25.03 -4.45 11.57
C SER A 204 -25.18 -3.52 10.36
N ASN A 205 -25.35 -4.13 9.19
CA ASN A 205 -25.75 -3.44 7.95
C ASN A 205 -27.20 -2.98 8.06
N SER A 206 -27.46 -1.90 8.82
CA SER A 206 -28.73 -1.19 8.74
C SER A 206 -28.51 0.11 8.00
N SER A 207 -28.52 0.05 6.68
CA SER A 207 -28.71 1.20 5.82
C SER A 207 -29.90 0.92 4.90
N SER A 208 -31.10 1.20 5.40
CA SER A 208 -32.20 1.62 4.58
C SER A 208 -32.60 3.03 5.04
N PRO A 209 -32.58 4.02 4.17
CA PRO A 209 -33.21 5.30 4.47
C PRO A 209 -34.72 5.10 4.28
N SER A 210 -35.45 4.92 5.36
CA SER A 210 -36.87 5.12 5.37
C SER A 210 -37.13 6.38 6.16
N ASP A 211 -37.44 7.43 5.42
CA ASP A 211 -38.13 8.62 5.94
C ASP A 211 -39.41 8.18 6.66
N SER A 212 -39.46 8.39 7.93
CA SER A 212 -40.69 8.58 8.68
C SER A 212 -40.34 9.31 9.97
N GLU A 213 -40.70 10.57 9.97
CA GLU A 213 -40.78 11.44 11.15
C GLU A 213 -41.81 10.87 12.13
N ASP A 214 -41.63 11.28 13.39
CA ASP A 214 -42.51 11.13 14.57
C ASP A 214 -42.39 9.82 15.37
N SER A 215 -41.67 9.92 16.48
CA SER A 215 -42.28 9.89 17.82
C SER A 215 -41.20 9.95 18.92
N ASP A 216 -41.40 10.91 19.80
CA ASP A 216 -40.78 11.00 21.13
C ASP A 216 -40.82 9.65 21.87
N SER A 217 -39.68 9.12 22.21
CA SER A 217 -39.56 8.15 23.30
C SER A 217 -38.21 8.24 23.98
N MET A 218 -38.29 8.75 25.18
CA MET A 218 -37.38 8.68 26.33
C MET A 218 -36.07 7.87 26.18
N ASP A 219 -34.99 8.57 26.55
CA ASP A 219 -33.72 8.16 27.10
C ASP A 219 -33.60 6.67 27.49
N THR A 220 -33.23 5.83 26.56
CA THR A 220 -32.58 4.57 26.88
C THR A 220 -31.07 4.76 26.67
N PRO A 221 -30.24 4.64 27.72
CA PRO A 221 -28.81 4.76 27.57
C PRO A 221 -28.32 3.68 26.58
N PRO A 222 -27.41 4.03 25.67
CA PRO A 222 -26.88 3.05 24.72
C PRO A 222 -26.27 1.88 25.48
N PRO A 223 -26.44 0.63 24.99
CA PRO A 223 -25.93 -0.56 25.67
C PRO A 223 -24.42 -0.43 25.93
N PRO A 224 -23.94 -0.90 27.10
CA PRO A 224 -22.53 -0.81 27.46
C PRO A 224 -21.68 -1.49 26.40
N LEU A 225 -20.64 -0.78 25.94
CA LEU A 225 -19.69 -1.26 24.94
C LEU A 225 -18.88 -2.43 25.51
N THR A 226 -19.31 -3.65 25.26
CA THR A 226 -18.50 -4.84 25.56
C THR A 226 -17.47 -5.01 24.45
N VAL A 227 -16.23 -4.67 24.75
CA VAL A 227 -15.09 -4.94 23.88
C VAL A 227 -14.52 -6.29 24.31
N SER A 228 -14.49 -7.25 23.39
CA SER A 228 -13.83 -8.53 23.63
C SER A 228 -12.30 -8.34 23.59
N LEU A 229 -11.60 -8.67 24.66
CA LEU A 229 -10.15 -8.67 24.79
C LEU A 229 -9.66 -10.10 25.02
N PRO A 230 -8.49 -10.50 24.46
CA PRO A 230 -7.50 -9.72 23.71
C PRO A 230 -7.70 -9.76 22.19
N LEU A 231 -7.35 -8.67 21.50
CA LEU A 231 -7.22 -8.64 20.03
C LEU A 231 -6.22 -9.71 19.58
N SER A 232 -6.52 -10.42 18.47
CA SER A 232 -5.53 -11.30 17.85
C SER A 232 -4.32 -10.51 17.37
N PRO A 233 -3.11 -11.08 17.30
CA PRO A 233 -1.94 -10.37 16.78
C PRO A 233 -2.19 -9.75 15.41
N ALA A 234 -2.74 -10.49 14.46
CA ALA A 234 -3.06 -10.00 13.12
C ALA A 234 -4.08 -8.84 13.14
N SER A 235 -5.04 -8.85 14.08
CA SER A 235 -5.99 -7.76 14.25
C SER A 235 -5.32 -6.50 14.81
N LYS A 236 -4.28 -6.65 15.64
CA LYS A 236 -3.51 -5.52 16.16
C LYS A 236 -2.69 -4.85 15.07
N ASP A 237 -1.97 -5.63 14.25
CA ASP A 237 -1.11 -5.11 13.18
C ASP A 237 -1.96 -4.37 12.14
N SER A 238 -3.09 -4.94 11.74
CA SER A 238 -4.03 -4.27 10.84
C SER A 238 -4.62 -3.00 11.46
N ALA A 239 -4.92 -2.99 12.76
CA ALA A 239 -5.43 -1.82 13.45
C ALA A 239 -4.37 -0.70 13.53
N VAL A 240 -3.12 -1.05 13.83
CA VAL A 240 -2.00 -0.08 13.86
C VAL A 240 -1.82 0.55 12.48
N LEU A 241 -1.77 -0.25 11.43
CA LEU A 241 -1.64 0.26 10.07
C LEU A 241 -2.85 1.12 9.65
N CYS A 242 -4.05 0.73 10.03
CA CYS A 242 -5.27 1.51 9.81
C CYS A 242 -5.20 2.88 10.52
N LEU A 243 -4.72 2.91 11.77
CA LEU A 243 -4.52 4.16 12.53
C LEU A 243 -3.42 5.04 11.90
N GLN A 244 -2.36 4.45 11.35
CA GLN A 244 -1.34 5.19 10.59
C GLN A 244 -1.93 5.85 9.35
N VAL A 245 -2.77 5.13 8.59
CA VAL A 245 -3.50 5.71 7.44
C VAL A 245 -4.38 6.87 7.89
N VAL A 246 -5.17 6.71 8.96
CA VAL A 246 -6.02 7.78 9.52
C VAL A 246 -5.17 8.98 9.92
N ALA A 247 -4.08 8.79 10.65
CA ALA A 247 -3.20 9.86 11.09
C ALA A 247 -2.60 10.62 9.90
N HIS A 248 -2.15 9.89 8.86
CA HIS A 248 -1.62 10.52 7.66
C HIS A 248 -2.69 11.31 6.89
N LEU A 249 -3.90 10.75 6.73
CA LEU A 249 -5.01 11.48 6.09
C LEU A 249 -5.33 12.78 6.82
N LEU A 250 -5.35 12.77 8.16
CA LEU A 250 -5.61 13.95 8.97
C LEU A 250 -4.50 15.00 8.90
N SER A 251 -3.30 14.66 8.45
CA SER A 251 -2.18 15.61 8.34
C SER A 251 -2.32 16.57 7.16
N TRP A 252 -3.03 16.19 6.10
CA TRP A 252 -3.17 17.02 4.89
C TRP A 252 -4.62 17.26 4.45
N ALA A 253 -5.55 16.39 4.81
CA ALA A 253 -6.94 16.49 4.37
C ALA A 253 -7.78 17.33 5.35
N PRO A 254 -8.77 18.09 4.86
CA PRO A 254 -9.70 18.82 5.73
C PRO A 254 -10.48 17.85 6.63
N ALA A 255 -10.57 18.17 7.91
CA ALA A 255 -11.26 17.32 8.90
C ALA A 255 -12.71 17.00 8.51
N SER A 256 -13.39 17.93 7.84
CA SER A 256 -14.76 17.75 7.35
C SER A 256 -14.94 16.57 6.37
N HIS A 257 -13.86 16.12 5.73
CA HIS A 257 -13.89 15.00 4.77
C HIS A 257 -13.52 13.67 5.41
N CYS A 258 -12.78 13.69 6.53
CA CYS A 258 -12.21 12.50 7.16
C CYS A 258 -12.87 12.15 8.49
N VAL A 259 -13.31 13.18 9.25
CA VAL A 259 -13.74 13.01 10.63
C VAL A 259 -15.25 12.85 10.70
N SER A 260 -15.68 11.68 11.19
CA SER A 260 -17.06 11.40 11.55
C SER A 260 -17.18 11.15 13.06
N SER A 261 -18.36 11.36 13.63
CA SER A 261 -18.62 11.02 15.04
C SER A 261 -18.32 9.55 15.33
N ARG A 262 -18.51 8.69 14.34
CA ARG A 262 -18.23 7.26 14.44
C ARG A 262 -16.72 7.00 14.49
N LEU A 263 -15.91 7.69 13.68
CA LEU A 263 -14.44 7.61 13.76
C LEU A 263 -13.94 8.06 15.13
N ILE A 264 -14.37 9.23 15.61
CA ILE A 264 -13.98 9.76 16.92
C ILE A 264 -14.25 8.73 18.02
N ARG A 265 -15.48 8.20 18.07
CA ARG A 265 -15.87 7.19 19.05
C ARG A 265 -14.97 5.95 18.99
N THR A 266 -14.65 5.48 17.79
CA THR A 266 -13.79 4.32 17.58
C THR A 266 -12.36 4.57 18.05
N LEU A 267 -11.80 5.78 17.77
CA LEU A 267 -10.47 6.18 18.25
C LEU A 267 -10.41 6.23 19.78
N PHE A 268 -11.44 6.77 20.45
CA PHE A 268 -11.51 6.75 21.91
C PHE A 268 -11.56 5.33 22.50
N LEU A 269 -12.22 4.38 21.82
CA LEU A 269 -12.21 2.99 22.25
C LEU A 269 -10.81 2.37 22.17
N TYR A 270 -10.05 2.63 21.10
CA TYR A 270 -8.67 2.18 20.99
C TYR A 270 -7.77 2.82 22.06
N ALA A 271 -7.91 4.12 22.30
CA ALA A 271 -7.17 4.80 23.37
C ALA A 271 -7.48 4.23 24.76
N ALA A 272 -8.74 3.91 25.04
CA ALA A 272 -9.14 3.28 26.31
C ALA A 272 -8.57 1.85 26.49
N LEU A 273 -8.40 1.10 25.39
CA LEU A 273 -7.75 -0.22 25.41
C LEU A 273 -6.27 -0.13 25.74
N GLU A 274 -5.57 0.81 25.16
CA GLU A 274 -4.13 1.08 25.42
C GLU A 274 -3.91 1.38 26.90
N VAL A 275 -4.69 2.32 27.47
CA VAL A 275 -4.61 2.70 28.90
C VAL A 275 -4.87 1.48 29.78
N ARG A 276 -5.89 0.65 29.47
CA ARG A 276 -6.17 -0.57 30.26
C ARG A 276 -5.03 -1.58 30.20
N SER A 277 -4.40 -1.75 29.05
CA SER A 277 -3.27 -2.67 28.88
C SER A 277 -2.05 -2.22 29.71
N GLN A 278 -1.76 -0.93 29.72
CA GLN A 278 -0.68 -0.35 30.50
C GLN A 278 -0.95 -0.50 32.01
N VAL A 279 -2.14 -0.16 32.49
CA VAL A 279 -2.52 -0.33 33.90
C VAL A 279 -2.42 -1.79 34.34
N ARG A 280 -2.88 -2.74 33.51
CA ARG A 280 -2.77 -4.17 33.79
C ARG A 280 -1.31 -4.64 33.87
N SER A 281 -0.44 -4.14 33.01
CA SER A 281 1.00 -4.43 33.05
C SER A 281 1.64 -3.95 34.36
N TYR A 282 1.29 -2.75 34.82
CA TYR A 282 1.76 -2.22 36.11
C TYR A 282 1.29 -3.05 37.32
N LEU A 283 0.05 -3.55 37.29
CA LEU A 283 -0.51 -4.35 38.39
C LEU A 283 0.05 -5.78 38.46
N ILE A 284 0.60 -6.31 37.37
CA ILE A 284 1.19 -7.67 37.33
C ILE A 284 2.69 -7.64 37.64
N SER A 285 3.35 -6.51 37.44
CA SER A 285 4.79 -6.34 37.67
C SER A 285 5.14 -5.72 39.04
N GLY A 286 4.18 -5.39 39.89
CA GLY A 286 4.32 -4.99 41.30
C GLY A 286 3.80 -6.07 42.22
#